data_5963f99bb8d7855644d3788647e813e2
#
_entry.id   5963f99bb8d7855644d3788647e813e2
#
_cell.length_a   1.000
_cell.length_b   1.000
_cell.length_c   1.000
_cell.angle_alpha   90.00
_cell.angle_beta   90.00
_cell.angle_gamma   90.00
#
_symmetry.space_group_name_H-M   'P 1'
#
loop_
_entity.id
_entity.type
_entity.pdbx_description
1 polymer ?
#
loop_
_entity_poly.entity_id
_entity_poly.type
_entity_poly.pdbx_seq_one_letter_code
_entity_poly.pdbx_strand_id
1 'polypeptide(L)' 'VADYKIVAHQDVFLLMPQNDEAVCYLENYKESNFNKNGGLIVVREYLKDWIEHFENEGWEIV' A
#
# COMPACT_ATOMS: atom_id res chain seq x y z
N VAL A 1 -12.73 0.72 10.19
CA VAL A 1 -11.88 -0.24 9.49
C VAL A 1 -10.92 0.52 8.56
N ALA A 2 -9.64 0.17 8.61
CA ALA A 2 -8.65 0.84 7.79
C ALA A 2 -8.78 0.43 6.32
N ASP A 3 -8.36 1.32 5.44
CA ASP A 3 -8.38 1.05 4.00
C ASP A 3 -7.19 0.21 3.56
N TYR A 4 -6.07 0.36 4.23
CA TYR A 4 -4.84 -0.37 3.94
C TYR A 4 -4.20 -0.89 5.21
N LYS A 5 -3.51 -2.00 5.07
CA LYS A 5 -2.75 -2.59 6.17
C LYS A 5 -1.31 -2.79 5.73
N ILE A 6 -0.37 -2.44 6.59
CA ILE A 6 1.04 -2.64 6.31
C ILE A 6 1.50 -3.96 6.89
N VAL A 7 2.07 -4.80 6.05
CA VAL A 7 2.56 -6.11 6.46
C VAL A 7 4.06 -6.18 6.16
N ALA A 8 4.85 -6.50 7.17
CA ALA A 8 6.29 -6.67 6.97
C ALA A 8 6.54 -8.02 6.28
N HIS A 9 7.40 -8.01 5.29
CA HIS A 9 7.74 -9.21 4.54
C HIS A 9 9.22 -9.18 4.16
N GLN A 10 10.04 -9.87 4.93
CA GLN A 10 11.49 -9.86 4.75
C GLN A 10 12.03 -8.43 4.81
N ASP A 11 12.66 -7.96 3.75
CA ASP A 11 13.27 -6.63 3.71
C ASP A 11 12.34 -5.55 3.18
N VAL A 12 11.12 -5.89 2.85
CA VAL A 12 10.16 -4.96 2.28
C VAL A 12 8.86 -4.95 3.07
N PHE A 13 8.00 -3.99 2.75
CA PHE A 13 6.68 -3.91 3.34
C PHE A 13 5.64 -4.04 2.25
N LEU A 14 4.51 -4.63 2.60
CA LEU A 14 3.39 -4.77 1.67
C LEU A 14 2.27 -3.87 2.13
N LEU A 15 1.78 -3.04 1.22
CA LEU A 15 0.62 -2.20 1.47
C LEU A 15 -0.59 -2.93 0.92
N MET A 16 -1.34 -3.57 1.81
CA MET A 16 -2.44 -4.45 1.44
C MET A 16 -3.77 -3.71 1.50
N PRO A 17 -4.50 -3.65 0.37
CA PRO A 17 -5.82 -3.01 0.37
C PRO A 17 -6.83 -3.86 1.15
N GLN A 18 -7.73 -3.21 1.87
CA GLN A 18 -8.70 -3.87 2.72
C GLN A 18 -10.13 -3.76 2.21
N ASN A 19 -10.34 -3.06 1.10
CA ASN A 19 -11.66 -2.93 0.49
C ASN A 19 -11.51 -2.68 -1.00
N ASP A 20 -12.64 -2.73 -1.72
CA ASP A 20 -12.63 -2.62 -3.18
C ASP A 20 -12.14 -1.25 -3.67
N GLU A 21 -12.48 -0.19 -2.96
CA GLU A 21 -12.03 1.14 -3.34
C GLU A 21 -10.52 1.26 -3.23
N ALA A 22 -9.95 0.66 -2.19
CA ALA A 22 -8.51 0.65 -1.99
C ALA A 22 -7.81 -0.14 -3.10
N VAL A 23 -8.40 -1.27 -3.49
CA VAL A 23 -7.87 -2.07 -4.60
C VAL A 23 -7.86 -1.24 -5.89
N CYS A 24 -8.97 -0.58 -6.18
CA CYS A 24 -9.07 0.24 -7.40
C CYS A 24 -8.07 1.38 -7.41
N TYR A 25 -7.86 2.02 -6.26
CA TYR A 25 -6.90 3.11 -6.18
C TYR A 25 -5.47 2.62 -6.46
N LEU A 26 -5.12 1.44 -5.98
CA LEU A 26 -3.80 0.87 -6.22
C LEU A 26 -3.52 0.61 -7.69
N GLU A 27 -4.56 0.42 -8.49
CA GLU A 27 -4.38 0.21 -9.93
C GLU A 27 -3.73 1.39 -10.62
N ASN A 28 -3.78 2.59 -10.02
CA ASN A 28 -3.08 3.76 -10.53
C ASN A 28 -1.57 3.60 -10.48
N TYR A 29 -1.09 2.65 -9.72
CA TYR A 29 0.34 2.38 -9.54
C TYR A 29 0.76 1.05 -10.16
N LYS A 30 0.06 0.61 -11.21
CA LYS A 30 0.29 -0.70 -11.81
C LYS A 30 1.70 -0.90 -12.37
N GLU A 31 2.43 0.18 -12.57
CA GLU A 31 3.82 0.10 -13.01
C GLU A 31 4.78 -0.16 -11.84
N SER A 32 4.29 -0.04 -10.61
CA SER A 32 5.06 -0.36 -9.43
C SER A 32 5.06 -1.87 -9.21
N ASN A 33 5.88 -2.33 -8.27
CA ASN A 33 5.95 -3.74 -7.96
C ASN A 33 4.81 -4.16 -7.05
N PHE A 34 4.10 -5.21 -7.45
CA PHE A 34 3.05 -5.80 -6.64
C PHE A 34 3.38 -7.26 -6.35
N ASN A 35 2.95 -7.74 -5.19
CA ASN A 35 3.08 -9.16 -4.93
C ASN A 35 1.88 -9.88 -5.57
N LYS A 36 1.92 -11.21 -5.60
CA LYS A 36 0.88 -12.00 -6.24
C LYS A 36 -0.49 -11.89 -5.55
N ASN A 37 -0.52 -11.39 -4.34
CA ASN A 37 -1.76 -11.21 -3.58
C ASN A 37 -2.34 -9.80 -3.71
N GLY A 38 -1.76 -8.97 -4.57
CA GLY A 38 -2.28 -7.64 -4.84
C GLY A 38 -1.76 -6.53 -3.95
N GLY A 39 -0.82 -6.83 -3.06
CA GLY A 39 -0.23 -5.82 -2.19
C GLY A 39 0.88 -5.05 -2.90
N LEU A 40 0.94 -3.75 -2.68
CA LEU A 40 2.01 -2.93 -3.23
C LEU A 40 3.30 -3.19 -2.44
N ILE A 41 4.35 -3.54 -3.15
CA ILE A 41 5.66 -3.78 -2.51
C ILE A 41 6.36 -2.44 -2.33
N VAL A 42 6.66 -2.10 -1.08
CA VAL A 42 7.28 -0.83 -0.72
C VAL A 42 8.60 -1.12 -0.02
N VAL A 43 9.68 -0.57 -0.56
CA VAL A 43 10.98 -0.70 0.12
C VAL A 43 10.99 0.17 1.37
N ARG A 44 11.73 -0.28 2.36
CA ARG A 44 11.75 0.37 3.67
C ARG A 44 12.06 1.86 3.60
N GLU A 45 12.97 2.25 2.72
CA GLU A 45 13.40 3.64 2.58
C GLU A 45 12.28 4.57 2.15
N TYR A 46 11.31 4.06 1.41
CA TYR A 46 10.22 4.86 0.89
C TYR A 46 8.89 4.65 1.61
N LEU A 47 8.89 3.80 2.64
CA LEU A 47 7.65 3.48 3.34
C LEU A 47 6.95 4.72 3.88
N LYS A 48 7.71 5.60 4.53
CA LYS A 48 7.14 6.81 5.11
C LYS A 48 6.52 7.71 4.04
N ASP A 49 7.20 7.84 2.91
CA ASP A 49 6.72 8.68 1.81
C ASP A 49 5.41 8.15 1.24
N TRP A 50 5.31 6.83 1.09
CA TRP A 50 4.08 6.21 0.61
C TRP A 50 2.93 6.40 1.60
N ILE A 51 3.20 6.23 2.88
CA ILE A 51 2.20 6.42 3.92
C ILE A 51 1.68 7.85 3.91
N GLU A 52 2.57 8.84 3.87
CA GLU A 52 2.18 10.24 3.82
C GLU A 52 1.35 10.54 2.59
N HIS A 53 1.76 10.02 1.44
CA HIS A 53 1.03 10.25 0.20
C HIS A 53 -0.41 9.72 0.30
N PHE A 54 -0.56 8.49 0.80
CA PHE A 54 -1.88 7.88 0.91
C PHE A 54 -2.75 8.60 1.95
N GLU A 55 -2.17 8.99 3.07
CA GLU A 55 -2.91 9.71 4.10
C GLU A 55 -3.35 11.09 3.62
N ASN A 56 -2.51 11.76 2.83
CA ASN A 56 -2.88 13.05 2.24
C ASN A 56 -4.03 12.92 1.25
N GLU A 57 -4.19 11.75 0.66
CA GLU A 57 -5.31 11.47 -0.25
C GLU A 57 -6.56 10.99 0.49
N GLY A 58 -6.50 10.94 1.82
CA GLY A 58 -7.65 10.57 2.62
C GLY A 58 -7.76 9.10 2.98
N TRP A 59 -6.75 8.30 2.68
CA TRP A 59 -6.76 6.87 2.99
C TRP A 59 -6.30 6.63 4.42
N GLU A 60 -6.92 5.65 5.05
CA GLU A 60 -6.55 5.24 6.41
C GLU A 60 -5.67 4.01 6.35
N ILE A 61 -4.52 4.08 7.01
CA ILE A 61 -3.52 3.00 7.03
C ILE A 61 -3.26 2.55 8.46
N VAL A 62 -3.23 1.25 8.67
CA VAL A 62 -2.85 0.67 9.97
C VAL A 62 -1.49 -0.01 9.90
#